data_856b4f740759f1b9df558764cdcd0f42
#
_entry.id   856b4f740759f1b9df558764cdcd0f42
#
_cell.length_a   1.000
_cell.length_b   1.000
_cell.length_c   1.000
_cell.angle_alpha   90.00
_cell.angle_beta   90.00
_cell.angle_gamma   90.00
#
_symmetry.space_group_name_H-M   'P 1'
#
loop_
_entity.id
_entity.type
_entity.pdbx_description
1 polymer ?
#
loop_
_entity_poly.entity_id
_entity_poly.type
_entity_poly.pdbx_seq_one_letter_code
_entity_poly.pdbx_strand_id
1 'polypeptide(L)'
;MKMIKLDAIDSTNSYLKRLLLKDSLDDLTVVVSNHQTSGKGRNGNIWENQPSHNLAFSIYKKFIKLNVKNKFMLNVISSLSVFQLLKENNLNKLTIKWPNDIMAGNGKISGILIENSVKGKLINHSIIGIGINVNQKKFNDLPNATSLFMETGLEFSLDSLASRLVEIFSKNFLRFKKK
;
A
#
# COMPACT_ATOMS: atom_id res chain seq x y z
N MET A 1 7.08 -10.94 12.35
CA MET A 1 6.40 -9.85 11.63
C MET A 1 5.51 -9.11 12.61
N LYS A 2 5.62 -7.80 12.72
CA LYS A 2 4.86 -6.96 13.65
C LYS A 2 3.83 -6.14 12.87
N MET A 3 2.54 -6.23 13.25
CA MET A 3 1.47 -5.40 12.71
C MET A 3 0.94 -4.46 13.80
N ILE A 4 0.97 -3.17 13.53
CA ILE A 4 0.49 -2.11 14.43
C ILE A 4 -0.82 -1.58 13.84
N LYS A 5 -1.90 -1.65 14.62
CA LYS A 5 -3.22 -1.16 14.23
C LYS A 5 -3.53 0.13 14.98
N LEU A 6 -4.01 1.12 14.26
CA LEU A 6 -4.34 2.45 14.78
C LEU A 6 -5.77 2.81 14.38
N ASP A 7 -6.51 3.44 15.28
CA ASP A 7 -7.84 3.92 14.95
C ASP A 7 -7.78 5.14 14.03
N ALA A 8 -6.95 6.12 14.36
CA ALA A 8 -6.73 7.28 13.52
C ALA A 8 -5.28 7.76 13.60
N ILE A 9 -4.77 8.28 12.48
CA ILE A 9 -3.43 8.88 12.39
C ILE A 9 -3.41 9.89 11.22
N ASP A 10 -2.43 10.79 11.21
CA ASP A 10 -2.19 11.67 10.07
C ASP A 10 -1.92 10.88 8.78
N SER A 11 -0.92 10.01 8.81
CA SER A 11 -0.56 9.11 7.70
C SER A 11 0.22 7.92 8.24
N THR A 12 -0.10 6.72 7.77
CA THR A 12 0.61 5.47 8.14
C THR A 12 2.08 5.51 7.72
N ASN A 13 2.42 6.12 6.57
CA ASN A 13 3.80 6.36 6.16
C ASN A 13 4.53 7.30 7.12
N SER A 14 3.89 8.42 7.48
CA SER A 14 4.48 9.39 8.41
C SER A 14 4.67 8.78 9.80
N TYR A 15 3.77 7.93 10.25
CA TYR A 15 3.89 7.21 11.51
C TYR A 15 5.10 6.27 11.52
N LEU A 16 5.31 5.47 10.46
CA LEU A 16 6.52 4.62 10.34
C LEU A 16 7.81 5.46 10.33
N LYS A 17 7.81 6.63 9.69
CA LYS A 17 8.97 7.54 9.75
C LYS A 17 9.26 8.00 11.17
N ARG A 18 8.23 8.38 11.93
CA ARG A 18 8.41 8.79 13.33
C ARG A 18 8.90 7.65 14.22
N LEU A 19 8.43 6.43 13.98
CA LEU A 19 8.94 5.25 14.70
C LEU A 19 10.43 5.01 14.44
N LEU A 20 10.88 5.16 13.19
CA LEU A 20 12.29 5.01 12.80
C LEU A 20 13.23 6.04 13.42
N LEU A 21 12.71 7.20 13.85
CA LEU A 21 13.48 8.21 14.59
C LEU A 21 13.68 7.83 16.06
N LYS A 22 12.83 6.97 16.61
CA LYS A 22 12.85 6.57 18.02
C LYS A 22 13.54 5.23 18.24
N ASP A 23 13.40 4.33 17.28
CA ASP A 23 13.88 2.95 17.43
C ASP A 23 14.15 2.29 16.07
N SER A 24 14.89 1.18 16.09
CA SER A 24 15.05 0.32 14.92
C SER A 24 13.79 -0.52 14.71
N LEU A 25 13.33 -0.61 13.48
CA LEU A 25 12.20 -1.45 13.12
C LEU A 25 12.64 -2.77 12.51
N ASP A 26 11.90 -3.83 12.83
CA ASP A 26 12.06 -5.12 12.16
C ASP A 26 11.61 -5.02 10.70
N ASP A 27 12.28 -5.78 9.83
CA ASP A 27 11.89 -5.91 8.43
C ASP A 27 10.45 -6.43 8.34
N LEU A 28 9.66 -5.86 7.43
CA LEU A 28 8.24 -6.14 7.26
C LEU A 28 7.36 -5.72 8.47
N THR A 29 7.79 -4.71 9.24
CA THR A 29 6.88 -4.05 10.18
C THR A 29 5.78 -3.33 9.40
N VAL A 30 4.53 -3.57 9.79
CA VAL A 30 3.33 -3.06 9.13
C VAL A 30 2.57 -2.11 10.05
N VAL A 31 2.02 -1.04 9.48
CA VAL A 31 1.07 -0.14 10.13
C VAL A 31 -0.21 -0.10 9.30
N VAL A 32 -1.33 -0.29 9.96
CA VAL A 32 -2.68 -0.17 9.38
C VAL A 32 -3.45 0.85 10.20
N SER A 33 -4.25 1.68 9.54
CA SER A 33 -5.14 2.63 10.22
C SER A 33 -6.55 2.57 9.67
N ASN A 34 -7.52 2.68 10.57
CA ASN A 34 -8.93 2.79 10.22
C ASN A 34 -9.24 4.15 9.57
N HIS A 35 -8.49 5.20 9.96
CA HIS A 35 -8.66 6.54 9.39
C HIS A 35 -7.32 7.28 9.26
N GLN A 36 -7.04 7.83 8.08
CA GLN A 36 -5.97 8.80 7.87
C GLN A 36 -6.56 10.21 7.75
N THR A 37 -6.17 11.13 8.64
CA THR A 37 -6.62 12.54 8.62
C THR A 37 -5.86 13.40 7.61
N SER A 38 -4.69 12.94 7.15
CA SER A 38 -3.82 13.60 6.17
C SER A 38 -3.11 12.57 5.31
N GLY A 39 -3.91 11.68 4.68
CA GLY A 39 -3.39 10.64 3.79
C GLY A 39 -2.59 11.24 2.63
N LYS A 40 -1.44 10.64 2.32
CA LYS A 40 -0.50 11.16 1.30
C LYS A 40 -0.52 10.32 0.05
N GLY A 41 -0.67 10.98 -1.08
CA GLY A 41 -0.43 10.45 -2.41
C GLY A 41 0.90 10.96 -2.99
N ARG A 42 1.16 10.68 -4.28
CA ARG A 42 2.35 11.19 -4.97
C ARG A 42 2.19 12.66 -5.34
N ASN A 43 3.34 13.35 -5.45
CA ASN A 43 3.42 14.76 -5.93
C ASN A 43 2.56 15.72 -5.10
N GLY A 44 2.40 15.48 -3.80
CA GLY A 44 1.61 16.33 -2.92
C GLY A 44 0.10 16.08 -2.97
N ASN A 45 -0.37 15.15 -3.77
CA ASN A 45 -1.79 14.77 -3.78
C ASN A 45 -2.21 14.16 -2.43
N ILE A 46 -3.48 14.33 -2.09
CA ILE A 46 -4.09 13.75 -0.91
C ILE A 46 -4.66 12.37 -1.26
N TRP A 47 -4.50 11.39 -0.37
CA TRP A 47 -5.23 10.15 -0.39
C TRP A 47 -6.42 10.25 0.58
N GLU A 48 -7.60 10.44 0.04
CA GLU A 48 -8.84 10.49 0.82
C GLU A 48 -9.33 9.09 1.13
N ASN A 49 -9.83 8.89 2.33
CA ASN A 49 -10.48 7.65 2.72
C ASN A 49 -11.62 7.91 3.71
N GLN A 50 -12.73 7.23 3.50
CA GLN A 50 -13.80 7.19 4.48
C GLN A 50 -13.35 6.30 5.65
N PRO A 51 -13.49 6.77 6.92
CA PRO A 51 -13.10 6.00 8.10
C PRO A 51 -13.68 4.59 8.11
N SER A 52 -12.87 3.60 8.40
CA SER A 52 -13.23 2.17 8.52
C SER A 52 -13.81 1.52 7.26
N HIS A 53 -13.77 2.19 6.09
CA HIS A 53 -14.24 1.64 4.83
C HIS A 53 -13.12 1.26 3.87
N ASN A 54 -11.92 1.81 4.06
CA ASN A 54 -10.81 1.62 3.14
C ASN A 54 -9.57 1.14 3.89
N LEU A 55 -8.69 0.43 3.21
CA LEU A 55 -7.43 -0.03 3.78
C LEU A 55 -6.36 1.04 3.59
N ALA A 56 -5.95 1.67 4.69
CA ALA A 56 -4.74 2.49 4.76
C ALA A 56 -3.62 1.64 5.39
N PHE A 57 -2.63 1.30 4.58
CA PHE A 57 -1.60 0.32 4.90
C PHE A 57 -0.22 0.88 4.57
N SER A 58 0.75 0.67 5.46
CA SER A 58 2.16 0.96 5.17
C SER A 58 3.04 -0.18 5.67
N ILE A 59 4.03 -0.56 4.87
CA ILE A 59 5.02 -1.58 5.23
C ILE A 59 6.43 -1.00 5.16
N TYR A 60 7.21 -1.25 6.22
CA TYR A 60 8.64 -0.97 6.27
C TYR A 60 9.43 -2.13 5.69
N LYS A 61 10.29 -1.85 4.72
CA LYS A 61 11.15 -2.86 4.08
C LYS A 61 12.60 -2.44 4.15
N LYS A 62 13.42 -3.26 4.83
CA LYS A 62 14.86 -3.09 4.95
C LYS A 62 15.60 -3.78 3.80
N PHE A 63 16.68 -3.15 3.31
CA PHE A 63 17.55 -3.71 2.28
C PHE A 63 18.99 -3.73 2.73
N ILE A 64 19.75 -4.76 2.33
CA ILE A 64 21.17 -4.86 2.61
C ILE A 64 21.98 -4.17 1.51
N LYS A 65 21.66 -4.39 0.24
CA LYS A 65 22.40 -3.86 -0.93
C LYS A 65 21.47 -3.61 -2.13
N LEU A 66 20.43 -2.78 -1.95
CA LEU A 66 19.58 -2.41 -3.09
C LEU A 66 20.11 -1.14 -3.75
N ASN A 67 20.58 -1.23 -5.00
CA ASN A 67 21.02 -0.06 -5.75
C ASN A 67 19.83 0.82 -6.13
N VAL A 68 19.98 2.14 -6.05
CA VAL A 68 18.96 3.13 -6.41
C VAL A 68 18.46 3.00 -7.85
N LYS A 69 19.29 2.48 -8.76
CA LYS A 69 18.89 2.17 -10.15
C LYS A 69 17.78 1.14 -10.22
N ASN A 70 17.67 0.28 -9.21
CA ASN A 70 16.68 -0.76 -9.11
C ASN A 70 15.41 -0.34 -8.34
N LYS A 71 15.27 0.95 -7.97
CA LYS A 71 14.10 1.46 -7.24
C LYS A 71 12.76 1.14 -7.91
N PHE A 72 12.74 1.04 -9.24
CA PHE A 72 11.53 0.70 -10.00
C PHE A 72 10.99 -0.68 -9.64
N MET A 73 11.85 -1.62 -9.26
CA MET A 73 11.44 -2.97 -8.84
C MET A 73 10.52 -2.96 -7.62
N LEU A 74 10.66 -1.95 -6.75
CA LEU A 74 9.77 -1.79 -5.59
C LEU A 74 8.34 -1.45 -6.03
N ASN A 75 8.20 -0.61 -7.07
CA ASN A 75 6.88 -0.33 -7.66
C ASN A 75 6.29 -1.60 -8.28
N VAL A 76 7.09 -2.37 -9.03
CA VAL A 76 6.63 -3.62 -9.66
C VAL A 76 6.15 -4.61 -8.61
N ILE A 77 6.96 -4.89 -7.57
CA ILE A 77 6.60 -5.84 -6.51
C ILE A 77 5.34 -5.35 -5.78
N SER A 78 5.26 -4.06 -5.45
CA SER A 78 4.12 -3.50 -4.74
C SER A 78 2.84 -3.58 -5.58
N SER A 79 2.90 -3.17 -6.84
CA SER A 79 1.75 -3.21 -7.75
C SER A 79 1.27 -4.63 -8.01
N LEU A 80 2.20 -5.58 -8.24
CA LEU A 80 1.85 -6.99 -8.41
C LEU A 80 1.25 -7.60 -7.14
N SER A 81 1.72 -7.18 -5.96
CA SER A 81 1.17 -7.69 -4.70
C SER A 81 -0.27 -7.21 -4.48
N VAL A 82 -0.55 -5.93 -4.74
CA VAL A 82 -1.93 -5.41 -4.66
C VAL A 82 -2.80 -6.03 -5.74
N PHE A 83 -2.30 -6.12 -6.98
CA PHE A 83 -3.01 -6.75 -8.10
C PHE A 83 -3.40 -8.21 -7.76
N GLN A 84 -2.47 -8.99 -7.21
CA GLN A 84 -2.74 -10.36 -6.79
C GLN A 84 -3.82 -10.42 -5.71
N LEU A 85 -3.74 -9.57 -4.68
CA LEU A 85 -4.76 -9.50 -3.62
C LEU A 85 -6.14 -9.23 -4.21
N LEU A 86 -6.27 -8.23 -5.08
CA LEU A 86 -7.53 -7.85 -5.70
C LEU A 86 -8.08 -8.96 -6.61
N LYS A 87 -7.20 -9.64 -7.35
CA LYS A 87 -7.59 -10.78 -8.20
C LYS A 87 -8.11 -11.96 -7.38
N GLU A 88 -7.50 -12.25 -6.22
CA GLU A 88 -7.97 -13.29 -5.29
C GLU A 88 -9.37 -12.98 -4.72
N ASN A 89 -9.79 -11.71 -4.76
CA ASN A 89 -11.13 -11.24 -4.36
C ASN A 89 -12.08 -11.03 -5.56
N ASN A 90 -11.91 -11.82 -6.63
CA ASN A 90 -12.78 -11.92 -7.80
C ASN A 90 -12.89 -10.67 -8.69
N LEU A 91 -11.93 -9.75 -8.65
CA LEU A 91 -11.85 -8.67 -9.61
C LEU A 91 -11.20 -9.14 -10.92
N ASN A 92 -11.94 -9.10 -12.02
CA ASN A 92 -11.47 -9.63 -13.31
C ASN A 92 -10.90 -8.57 -14.26
N LYS A 93 -11.38 -7.31 -14.19
CA LYS A 93 -10.94 -6.22 -15.08
C LYS A 93 -9.89 -5.34 -14.41
N LEU A 94 -8.78 -5.96 -13.95
CA LEU A 94 -7.70 -5.25 -13.28
C LEU A 94 -6.60 -4.86 -14.26
N THR A 95 -6.10 -3.64 -14.14
CA THR A 95 -4.91 -3.16 -14.85
C THR A 95 -3.99 -2.38 -13.90
N ILE A 96 -2.69 -2.42 -14.19
CA ILE A 96 -1.70 -1.61 -13.48
C ILE A 96 -1.44 -0.37 -14.34
N LYS A 97 -1.94 0.78 -13.87
CA LYS A 97 -1.66 2.07 -14.48
C LYS A 97 -0.35 2.61 -13.92
N TRP A 98 0.68 2.55 -14.74
CA TRP A 98 2.00 3.04 -14.36
C TRP A 98 1.94 4.50 -13.91
N PRO A 99 2.71 4.92 -12.89
CA PRO A 99 3.69 4.11 -12.16
C PRO A 99 3.18 3.48 -10.86
N ASN A 100 1.96 3.75 -10.38
CA ASN A 100 1.59 3.48 -8.99
C ASN A 100 0.10 3.28 -8.72
N ASP A 101 -0.73 3.20 -9.74
CA ASP A 101 -2.17 3.03 -9.58
C ASP A 101 -2.63 1.65 -10.04
N ILE A 102 -3.57 1.07 -9.31
CA ILE A 102 -4.30 -0.11 -9.74
C ILE A 102 -5.71 0.33 -10.12
N MET A 103 -6.13 -0.09 -11.30
CA MET A 103 -7.45 0.21 -11.85
C MET A 103 -8.31 -1.06 -11.88
N ALA A 104 -9.59 -0.92 -11.56
CA ALA A 104 -10.62 -1.91 -11.83
C ALA A 104 -11.58 -1.30 -12.86
N GLY A 105 -11.64 -1.88 -14.06
CA GLY A 105 -12.27 -1.24 -15.20
C GLY A 105 -11.66 0.14 -15.47
N ASN A 106 -12.49 1.18 -15.44
CA ASN A 106 -12.06 2.58 -15.62
C ASN A 106 -11.80 3.31 -14.29
N GLY A 107 -12.08 2.68 -13.14
CA GLY A 107 -11.97 3.28 -11.82
C GLY A 107 -10.64 2.97 -11.12
N LYS A 108 -10.05 3.96 -10.45
CA LYS A 108 -8.90 3.76 -9.58
C LYS A 108 -9.35 3.11 -8.27
N ILE A 109 -8.85 1.91 -7.99
CA ILE A 109 -9.16 1.16 -6.77
C ILE A 109 -8.04 1.22 -5.74
N SER A 110 -6.79 1.41 -6.17
CA SER A 110 -5.65 1.49 -5.25
C SER A 110 -4.58 2.46 -5.74
N GLY A 111 -3.89 3.09 -4.79
CA GLY A 111 -2.72 3.91 -5.02
C GLY A 111 -1.55 3.48 -4.14
N ILE A 112 -0.33 3.60 -4.66
CA ILE A 112 0.90 3.19 -3.99
C ILE A 112 1.85 4.38 -3.88
N LEU A 113 2.38 4.62 -2.67
CA LEU A 113 3.36 5.65 -2.38
C LEU A 113 4.61 5.03 -1.76
N ILE A 114 5.73 5.02 -2.49
CA ILE A 114 7.00 4.49 -2.00
C ILE A 114 7.95 5.64 -1.65
N GLU A 115 8.40 5.65 -0.41
CA GLU A 115 9.38 6.61 0.10
C GLU A 115 10.65 5.86 0.49
N ASN A 116 11.76 6.21 -0.20
CA ASN A 116 13.04 5.52 -0.05
C ASN A 116 14.01 6.33 0.80
N SER A 117 14.70 5.68 1.74
CA SER A 117 15.87 6.21 2.42
C SER A 117 17.13 5.81 1.66
N VAL A 118 17.82 6.81 1.10
CA VAL A 118 18.97 6.60 0.23
C VAL A 118 20.23 7.10 0.91
N LYS A 119 21.31 6.29 0.87
CA LYS A 119 22.67 6.69 1.28
C LYS A 119 23.63 6.37 0.13
N GLY A 120 24.18 7.42 -0.49
CA GLY A 120 24.98 7.27 -1.71
C GLY A 120 24.17 6.65 -2.85
N LYS A 121 24.58 5.51 -3.36
CA LYS A 121 23.91 4.78 -4.45
C LYS A 121 23.00 3.63 -3.95
N LEU A 122 22.81 3.51 -2.65
CA LEU A 122 22.06 2.40 -2.05
C LEU A 122 20.79 2.89 -1.36
N ILE A 123 19.72 2.11 -1.50
CA ILE A 123 18.49 2.22 -0.71
C ILE A 123 18.66 1.36 0.54
N ASN A 124 18.64 1.99 1.70
CA ASN A 124 18.76 1.29 2.99
C ASN A 124 17.42 0.66 3.40
N HIS A 125 16.34 1.41 3.22
CA HIS A 125 14.99 0.95 3.48
C HIS A 125 13.99 1.74 2.65
N SER A 126 12.78 1.20 2.56
CA SER A 126 11.64 1.87 1.96
C SER A 126 10.43 1.76 2.88
N ILE A 127 9.63 2.81 2.92
CA ILE A 127 8.27 2.80 3.45
C ILE A 127 7.35 2.76 2.25
N ILE A 128 6.55 1.71 2.16
CA ILE A 128 5.64 1.45 1.04
C ILE A 128 4.22 1.63 1.56
N GLY A 129 3.61 2.77 1.25
CA GLY A 129 2.23 3.08 1.55
C GLY A 129 1.30 2.57 0.47
N ILE A 130 0.19 1.99 0.86
CA ILE A 130 -0.84 1.44 -0.02
C ILE A 130 -2.19 1.86 0.51
N GLY A 131 -2.95 2.56 -0.33
CA GLY A 131 -4.36 2.81 -0.13
C GLY A 131 -5.17 1.88 -1.02
N ILE A 132 -6.15 1.18 -0.47
CA ILE A 132 -7.11 0.37 -1.24
C ILE A 132 -8.51 0.80 -0.86
N ASN A 133 -9.30 1.18 -1.84
CA ASN A 133 -10.72 1.43 -1.67
C ASN A 133 -11.44 0.08 -1.53
N VAL A 134 -12.06 -0.17 -0.38
CA VAL A 134 -12.63 -1.48 -0.04
C VAL A 134 -14.14 -1.42 0.02
N ASN A 135 -14.70 -0.90 1.10
CA ASN A 135 -16.14 -0.92 1.36
C ASN A 135 -16.81 0.44 1.10
N GLN A 136 -16.08 1.43 0.61
CA GLN A 136 -16.63 2.76 0.30
C GLN A 136 -17.59 2.66 -0.88
N LYS A 137 -18.80 3.21 -0.70
CA LYS A 137 -19.90 3.10 -1.68
C LYS A 137 -20.00 4.30 -2.63
N LYS A 138 -19.42 5.44 -2.23
CA LYS A 138 -19.50 6.70 -3.00
C LYS A 138 -18.21 7.50 -2.90
N PHE A 139 -17.83 8.16 -3.99
CA PHE A 139 -16.67 9.05 -4.07
C PHE A 139 -17.15 10.38 -4.66
N ASN A 140 -17.44 11.37 -3.79
CA ASN A 140 -18.14 12.60 -4.20
C ASN A 140 -17.30 13.44 -5.18
N ASP A 141 -16.01 13.63 -4.89
CA ASP A 141 -15.10 14.49 -5.67
C ASP A 141 -14.07 13.73 -6.51
N LEU A 142 -14.22 12.40 -6.62
CA LEU A 142 -13.30 11.52 -7.32
C LEU A 142 -14.04 10.64 -8.35
N PRO A 143 -14.49 11.21 -9.48
CA PRO A 143 -15.35 10.52 -10.44
C PRO A 143 -14.73 9.27 -11.06
N ASN A 144 -13.38 9.17 -11.03
CA ASN A 144 -12.64 8.03 -11.54
C ASN A 144 -12.17 7.09 -10.42
N ALA A 145 -12.77 7.12 -9.22
CA ALA A 145 -12.50 6.17 -8.16
C ALA A 145 -13.54 5.06 -8.14
N THR A 146 -13.09 3.86 -7.72
CA THR A 146 -13.97 2.71 -7.45
C THR A 146 -13.48 1.97 -6.21
N SER A 147 -14.24 0.98 -5.75
CA SER A 147 -13.91 0.15 -4.59
C SER A 147 -14.22 -1.32 -4.84
N LEU A 148 -13.70 -2.21 -3.99
CA LEU A 148 -14.07 -3.63 -4.00
C LEU A 148 -15.58 -3.81 -3.91
N PHE A 149 -16.25 -3.06 -3.01
CA PHE A 149 -17.70 -3.10 -2.88
C PHE A 149 -18.43 -2.70 -4.18
N MET A 150 -18.00 -1.60 -4.82
CA MET A 150 -18.65 -1.14 -6.05
C MET A 150 -18.49 -2.12 -7.21
N GLU A 151 -17.38 -2.83 -7.27
CA GLU A 151 -17.07 -3.80 -8.34
C GLU A 151 -17.70 -5.18 -8.11
N THR A 152 -17.94 -5.58 -6.84
CA THR A 152 -18.38 -6.94 -6.50
C THR A 152 -19.75 -6.99 -5.82
N GLY A 153 -20.21 -5.91 -5.21
CA GLY A 153 -21.40 -5.87 -4.34
C GLY A 153 -21.18 -6.49 -2.96
N LEU A 154 -19.96 -6.92 -2.62
CA LEU A 154 -19.65 -7.62 -1.37
C LEU A 154 -18.87 -6.73 -0.41
N GLU A 155 -19.09 -6.92 0.89
CA GLU A 155 -18.27 -6.30 1.94
C GLU A 155 -17.09 -7.20 2.33
N PHE A 156 -15.93 -6.57 2.61
CA PHE A 156 -14.68 -7.26 2.90
C PHE A 156 -14.13 -6.83 4.26
N SER A 157 -13.53 -7.78 4.97
CA SER A 157 -12.78 -7.51 6.20
C SER A 157 -11.45 -6.84 5.87
N LEU A 158 -11.25 -5.60 6.36
CA LEU A 158 -10.00 -4.87 6.20
C LEU A 158 -8.82 -5.61 6.83
N ASP A 159 -9.04 -6.25 7.98
CA ASP A 159 -8.02 -7.04 8.68
C ASP A 159 -7.57 -8.27 7.89
N SER A 160 -8.52 -8.97 7.27
CA SER A 160 -8.22 -10.13 6.42
C SER A 160 -7.42 -9.70 5.18
N LEU A 161 -7.83 -8.60 4.54
CA LEU A 161 -7.12 -8.05 3.39
C LEU A 161 -5.69 -7.59 3.77
N ALA A 162 -5.53 -6.90 4.92
CA ALA A 162 -4.23 -6.47 5.40
C ALA A 162 -3.30 -7.66 5.66
N SER A 163 -3.78 -8.68 6.37
CA SER A 163 -3.01 -9.89 6.67
C SER A 163 -2.60 -10.62 5.40
N ARG A 164 -3.53 -10.78 4.46
CA ARG A 164 -3.27 -11.42 3.18
C ARG A 164 -2.27 -10.64 2.32
N LEU A 165 -2.38 -9.31 2.31
CA LEU A 165 -1.45 -8.45 1.58
C LEU A 165 0.00 -8.63 2.06
N VAL A 166 0.21 -8.73 3.37
CA VAL A 166 1.54 -8.97 3.95
C VAL A 166 2.12 -10.31 3.51
N GLU A 167 1.32 -11.38 3.49
CA GLU A 167 1.78 -12.69 3.01
C GLU A 167 2.22 -12.63 1.54
N ILE A 168 1.41 -11.97 0.69
CA ILE A 168 1.71 -11.80 -0.73
C ILE A 168 3.00 -11.00 -0.90
N PHE A 169 3.15 -9.88 -0.18
CA PHE A 169 4.38 -9.07 -0.19
C PHE A 169 5.60 -9.88 0.19
N SER A 170 5.53 -10.61 1.31
CA SER A 170 6.64 -11.43 1.78
C SER A 170 7.09 -12.44 0.73
N LYS A 171 6.14 -13.13 0.10
CA LYS A 171 6.43 -14.09 -0.97
C LYS A 171 7.06 -13.42 -2.20
N ASN A 172 6.52 -12.28 -2.63
CA ASN A 172 7.00 -11.57 -3.80
C ASN A 172 8.41 -11.01 -3.59
N PHE A 173 8.72 -10.44 -2.42
CA PHE A 173 10.07 -10.00 -2.09
C PHE A 173 11.08 -11.15 -2.00
N LEU A 174 10.68 -12.33 -1.49
CA LEU A 174 11.55 -13.51 -1.45
C LEU A 174 11.89 -14.03 -2.86
N ARG A 175 10.91 -14.08 -3.74
CA ARG A 175 11.11 -14.48 -5.15
C ARG A 175 12.10 -13.55 -5.85
N PHE A 176 12.07 -12.28 -5.51
CA PHE A 176 12.93 -11.27 -6.13
C PHE A 176 14.39 -11.36 -5.68
N LYS A 177 14.66 -11.79 -4.43
CA LYS A 177 16.03 -11.99 -3.92
C LYS A 177 16.77 -13.17 -4.55
N LYS A 178 16.05 -14.09 -5.21
CA LYS A 178 16.62 -15.31 -5.80
C LYS A 178 17.10 -15.13 -7.25
N LYS A 179 16.94 -13.94 -7.83
CA LYS A 179 17.48 -13.55 -9.16
C LYS A 179 18.54 -12.47 -8.99
#